data_8ed8287b7ddd4d9d0160e41a5e29c55f
#
_entry.id   8ed8287b7ddd4d9d0160e41a5e29c55f
#
_cell.length_a   1.000
_cell.length_b   1.000
_cell.length_c   1.000
_cell.angle_alpha   90.00
_cell.angle_beta   90.00
_cell.angle_gamma   90.00
#
_symmetry.space_group_name_H-M   'P 1'
#
loop_
_entity.id
_entity.type
_entity.pdbx_description
1 polymer ?
#
loop_
_entity_poly.entity_id
_entity_poly.type
_entity_poly.pdbx_seq_one_letter_code
_entity_poly.pdbx_strand_id
1 'polypeptide(L)'
;MIRHGMTEGNKAARYIGVTDEPLCTEGREQLQNFSYKSGECLFVSPLRRCRETADLLFPDQKQIVIEELAECNFGEFENKNYLELADHPFYQKWIDSNGELPFPEGESREACRERNLRGFQKVLNICRQHSVKSAVLVIHGGTIMNLMEQYADEKRSFYEWHVRNGEGYRVRVSAMDTEAEYTFQDIQKAGAL
;
A
#
# COMPACT_ATOMS: atom_id res chain seq x y z
N MET A 1 8.55 -2.53 -1.98
CA MET A 1 7.19 -1.97 -1.85
C MET A 1 7.32 -0.49 -1.63
N ILE A 2 6.56 0.32 -2.37
CA ILE A 2 6.60 1.79 -2.35
C ILE A 2 5.17 2.29 -2.20
N ARG A 3 4.92 3.19 -1.24
CA ARG A 3 3.65 3.91 -1.14
C ARG A 3 3.59 4.97 -2.24
N HIS A 4 2.46 5.06 -2.93
CA HIS A 4 2.23 6.09 -3.96
C HIS A 4 2.61 7.50 -3.48
N GLY A 5 2.89 8.42 -4.42
CA GLY A 5 3.11 9.83 -4.15
C GLY A 5 1.89 10.53 -3.57
N MET A 6 2.06 11.74 -3.07
CA MET A 6 1.02 12.50 -2.38
C MET A 6 -0.09 12.95 -3.35
N THR A 7 -1.33 12.91 -2.86
CA THR A 7 -2.54 13.38 -3.54
C THR A 7 -3.12 14.58 -2.80
N GLU A 8 -4.11 15.30 -3.38
CA GLU A 8 -4.79 16.40 -2.68
C GLU A 8 -5.52 15.92 -1.43
N GLY A 9 -6.13 14.74 -1.48
CA GLY A 9 -6.77 14.13 -0.31
C GLY A 9 -5.76 13.81 0.80
N ASN A 10 -4.55 13.36 0.46
CA ASN A 10 -3.50 13.15 1.46
C ASN A 10 -3.05 14.46 2.12
N LYS A 11 -2.93 15.57 1.37
CA LYS A 11 -2.63 16.91 1.93
C LYS A 11 -3.71 17.36 2.90
N ALA A 12 -4.96 17.09 2.59
CA ALA A 12 -6.11 17.41 3.44
C ALA A 12 -6.35 16.39 4.57
N ALA A 13 -5.44 15.43 4.77
CA ALA A 13 -5.54 14.33 5.75
C ALA A 13 -6.86 13.55 5.65
N ARG A 14 -7.38 13.34 4.43
CA ARG A 14 -8.61 12.61 4.16
C ARG A 14 -8.37 11.11 4.03
N TYR A 15 -9.38 10.33 4.37
CA TYR A 15 -9.44 8.90 4.06
C TYR A 15 -9.62 8.73 2.54
N ILE A 16 -8.58 8.28 1.84
CA ILE A 16 -8.58 8.10 0.38
C ILE A 16 -8.31 6.62 0.09
N GLY A 17 -9.37 5.86 -0.01
CA GLY A 17 -9.36 4.43 -0.31
C GLY A 17 -9.66 4.16 -1.79
N VAL A 18 -10.92 3.87 -2.09
CA VAL A 18 -11.39 3.59 -3.46
C VAL A 18 -11.54 4.85 -4.32
N THR A 19 -11.55 6.04 -3.71
CA THR A 19 -11.52 7.31 -4.44
C THR A 19 -10.29 7.36 -5.34
N ASP A 20 -10.50 7.43 -6.66
CA ASP A 20 -9.43 7.34 -7.66
C ASP A 20 -8.94 8.73 -8.08
N GLU A 21 -8.18 9.38 -7.21
CA GLU A 21 -7.60 10.70 -7.46
C GLU A 21 -6.14 10.61 -7.99
N PRO A 22 -5.71 11.61 -8.77
CA PRO A 22 -4.34 11.69 -9.27
C PRO A 22 -3.36 12.18 -8.19
N LEU A 23 -2.07 12.12 -8.49
CA LEU A 23 -1.05 12.80 -7.71
C LEU A 23 -1.26 14.33 -7.80
N CYS A 24 -1.08 15.02 -6.67
CA CYS A 24 -1.01 16.48 -6.66
C CYS A 24 0.35 16.98 -7.21
N THR A 25 0.46 18.26 -7.49
CA THR A 25 1.69 18.87 -8.02
C THR A 25 2.87 18.62 -7.09
N GLU A 26 2.70 18.91 -5.82
CA GLU A 26 3.74 18.71 -4.81
C GLU A 26 4.13 17.24 -4.63
N GLY A 27 3.15 16.33 -4.79
CA GLY A 27 3.42 14.88 -4.77
C GLY A 27 4.30 14.44 -5.93
N ARG A 28 4.09 15.00 -7.13
CA ARG A 28 4.93 14.76 -8.30
C ARG A 28 6.35 15.32 -8.13
N GLU A 29 6.47 16.55 -7.63
CA GLU A 29 7.74 17.20 -7.35
C GLU A 29 8.51 16.44 -6.25
N GLN A 30 7.84 16.02 -5.18
CA GLN A 30 8.46 15.25 -4.11
C GLN A 30 9.05 13.94 -4.62
N LEU A 31 8.37 13.23 -5.54
CA LEU A 31 8.85 11.97 -6.09
C LEU A 31 10.18 12.11 -6.85
N GLN A 32 10.53 13.29 -7.37
CA GLN A 32 11.81 13.54 -8.01
C GLN A 32 12.99 13.44 -7.06
N ASN A 33 12.76 13.55 -5.74
CA ASN A 33 13.79 13.39 -4.72
C ASN A 33 13.99 11.94 -4.28
N PHE A 34 13.25 10.99 -4.88
CA PHE A 34 13.38 9.57 -4.59
C PHE A 34 14.10 8.85 -5.70
N SER A 35 14.99 7.95 -5.34
CA SER A 35 15.68 7.07 -6.28
C SER A 35 15.53 5.62 -5.84
N TYR A 36 14.89 4.82 -6.67
CA TYR A 36 14.67 3.40 -6.44
C TYR A 36 15.35 2.56 -7.52
N LYS A 37 15.91 1.44 -7.12
CA LYS A 37 16.38 0.45 -8.09
C LYS A 37 15.17 -0.20 -8.76
N SER A 38 15.23 -0.31 -10.09
CA SER A 38 14.26 -1.08 -10.86
C SER A 38 14.32 -2.57 -10.48
N GLY A 39 13.16 -3.22 -10.53
CA GLY A 39 13.07 -4.68 -10.49
C GLY A 39 12.92 -5.25 -11.90
N GLU A 40 12.94 -6.56 -12.01
CA GLU A 40 12.63 -7.26 -13.28
C GLU A 40 11.14 -7.13 -13.63
N CYS A 41 10.27 -6.97 -12.61
CA CYS A 41 8.85 -6.72 -12.78
C CYS A 41 8.41 -5.53 -11.93
N LEU A 42 7.44 -4.77 -12.45
CA LEU A 42 6.78 -3.66 -11.77
C LEU A 42 5.29 -3.98 -11.63
N PHE A 43 4.86 -4.21 -10.40
CA PHE A 43 3.46 -4.44 -10.04
C PHE A 43 2.85 -3.17 -9.46
N VAL A 44 1.60 -2.90 -9.79
CA VAL A 44 0.91 -1.69 -9.34
C VAL A 44 -0.51 -1.99 -8.87
N SER A 45 -0.99 -1.22 -7.89
CA SER A 45 -2.41 -1.10 -7.61
C SER A 45 -3.15 -0.53 -8.83
N PRO A 46 -4.43 -0.87 -9.08
CA PRO A 46 -5.21 -0.32 -10.19
C PRO A 46 -5.39 1.20 -10.10
N LEU A 47 -5.31 1.78 -8.89
CA LEU A 47 -5.65 3.18 -8.65
C LEU A 47 -4.63 4.15 -9.27
N ARG A 48 -5.15 5.22 -9.85
CA ARG A 48 -4.43 6.20 -10.65
C ARG A 48 -3.17 6.74 -9.96
N ARG A 49 -3.23 7.09 -8.68
CA ARG A 49 -2.08 7.58 -7.89
C ARG A 49 -0.90 6.61 -7.86
N CYS A 50 -1.16 5.28 -7.83
CA CYS A 50 -0.10 4.28 -7.89
C CYS A 50 0.49 4.16 -9.29
N ARG A 51 -0.35 4.18 -10.31
CA ARG A 51 0.06 4.11 -11.71
C ARG A 51 0.90 5.33 -12.11
N GLU A 52 0.45 6.54 -11.75
CA GLU A 52 1.20 7.77 -11.99
C GLU A 52 2.54 7.81 -11.21
N THR A 53 2.57 7.27 -9.99
CA THR A 53 3.81 7.11 -9.23
C THR A 53 4.78 6.17 -9.95
N ALA A 54 4.27 5.06 -10.46
CA ALA A 54 5.07 4.10 -11.21
C ALA A 54 5.62 4.70 -12.52
N ASP A 55 4.81 5.48 -13.26
CA ASP A 55 5.25 6.18 -14.47
C ASP A 55 6.38 7.16 -14.20
N LEU A 56 6.34 7.87 -13.06
CA LEU A 56 7.38 8.83 -12.68
C LEU A 56 8.67 8.17 -12.19
N LEU A 57 8.58 7.10 -11.41
CA LEU A 57 9.75 6.45 -10.82
C LEU A 57 10.39 5.40 -11.75
N PHE A 58 9.61 4.81 -12.65
CA PHE A 58 10.00 3.69 -13.51
C PHE A 58 9.45 3.85 -14.95
N PRO A 59 9.77 4.94 -15.66
CA PRO A 59 9.12 5.32 -16.93
C PRO A 59 9.27 4.26 -18.03
N ASP A 60 10.34 3.46 -18.01
CA ASP A 60 10.64 2.45 -19.02
C ASP A 60 10.13 1.05 -18.67
N GLN A 61 9.46 0.89 -17.51
CA GLN A 61 8.95 -0.40 -17.07
C GLN A 61 7.46 -0.59 -17.35
N LYS A 62 7.11 -1.74 -17.92
CA LYS A 62 5.71 -2.12 -18.09
C LYS A 62 5.07 -2.42 -16.74
N GLN A 63 3.97 -1.77 -16.44
CA GLN A 63 3.18 -2.01 -15.24
C GLN A 63 2.32 -3.26 -15.37
N ILE A 64 2.33 -4.10 -14.34
CA ILE A 64 1.44 -5.25 -14.16
C ILE A 64 0.45 -4.88 -13.07
N VAL A 65 -0.81 -4.66 -13.44
CA VAL A 65 -1.87 -4.27 -12.51
C VAL A 65 -2.36 -5.48 -11.72
N ILE A 66 -2.46 -5.33 -10.39
CA ILE A 66 -3.03 -6.34 -9.48
C ILE A 66 -4.18 -5.69 -8.72
N GLU A 67 -5.40 -6.03 -9.09
CA GLU A 67 -6.63 -5.42 -8.56
C GLU A 67 -6.76 -5.55 -7.03
N GLU A 68 -6.33 -6.68 -6.48
CA GLU A 68 -6.40 -6.95 -5.05
C GLU A 68 -5.44 -6.10 -4.21
N LEU A 69 -4.49 -5.41 -4.83
CA LEU A 69 -3.58 -4.48 -4.14
C LEU A 69 -4.15 -3.05 -4.04
N ALA A 70 -5.42 -2.84 -4.37
CA ALA A 70 -6.12 -1.58 -4.12
C ALA A 70 -6.16 -1.26 -2.62
N GLU A 71 -6.31 0.04 -2.28
CA GLU A 71 -6.47 0.49 -0.90
C GLU A 71 -7.82 0.03 -0.33
N CYS A 72 -7.97 0.08 0.98
CA CYS A 72 -9.21 -0.24 1.67
C CYS A 72 -10.35 0.67 1.20
N ASN A 73 -11.55 0.11 1.08
CA ASN A 73 -12.76 0.89 0.89
C ASN A 73 -13.19 1.48 2.23
N PHE A 74 -13.03 2.79 2.40
CA PHE A 74 -13.36 3.50 3.64
C PHE A 74 -14.85 3.85 3.75
N GLY A 75 -15.69 3.44 2.80
CA GLY A 75 -17.14 3.60 2.85
C GLY A 75 -17.57 5.04 3.10
N GLU A 76 -18.38 5.27 4.14
CA GLU A 76 -18.87 6.63 4.48
C GLU A 76 -17.77 7.59 4.92
N PHE A 77 -16.56 7.10 5.23
CA PHE A 77 -15.41 7.95 5.59
C PHE A 77 -14.62 8.42 4.36
N GLU A 78 -14.89 7.84 3.16
CA GLU A 78 -14.20 8.23 1.92
C GLU A 78 -14.25 9.74 1.69
N ASN A 79 -13.09 10.28 1.32
CA ASN A 79 -12.86 11.68 0.99
C ASN A 79 -13.25 12.67 2.10
N LYS A 80 -13.19 12.24 3.35
CA LYS A 80 -13.41 13.07 4.54
C LYS A 80 -12.19 12.97 5.47
N ASN A 81 -11.89 14.05 6.20
CA ASN A 81 -10.88 14.05 7.25
C ASN A 81 -11.51 13.95 8.64
N TYR A 82 -10.68 13.89 9.66
CA TYR A 82 -11.13 13.75 11.05
C TYR A 82 -12.01 14.90 11.54
N LEU A 83 -11.84 16.14 11.01
CA LEU A 83 -12.70 17.30 11.34
C LEU A 83 -14.07 17.14 10.69
N GLU A 84 -14.11 16.73 9.43
CA GLU A 84 -15.35 16.50 8.68
C GLU A 84 -16.13 15.29 9.21
N LEU A 85 -15.44 14.37 9.91
CA LEU A 85 -16.04 13.20 10.54
C LEU A 85 -16.38 13.39 12.03
N ALA A 86 -16.05 14.54 12.62
CA ALA A 86 -16.22 14.77 14.06
C ALA A 86 -17.65 14.52 14.54
N ASP A 87 -18.65 14.94 13.74
CA ASP A 87 -20.08 14.76 14.06
C ASP A 87 -20.68 13.46 13.48
N HIS A 88 -19.85 12.60 12.86
CA HIS A 88 -20.33 11.35 12.30
C HIS A 88 -20.65 10.35 13.42
N PRO A 89 -21.87 9.79 13.51
CA PRO A 89 -22.34 9.04 14.69
C PRO A 89 -21.52 7.74 14.96
N PHE A 90 -20.81 7.24 13.97
CA PHE A 90 -20.01 6.03 14.07
C PHE A 90 -18.50 6.30 14.21
N TYR A 91 -18.02 7.51 13.87
CA TYR A 91 -16.59 7.80 13.80
C TYR A 91 -15.88 7.63 15.13
N GLN A 92 -16.43 8.18 16.23
CA GLN A 92 -15.82 8.04 17.57
C GLN A 92 -15.76 6.57 17.99
N LYS A 93 -16.81 5.78 17.74
CA LYS A 93 -16.81 4.34 18.06
C LYS A 93 -15.74 3.58 17.29
N TRP A 94 -15.52 4.00 16.02
CA TRP A 94 -14.48 3.40 15.19
C TRP A 94 -13.09 3.74 15.71
N ILE A 95 -12.85 4.99 16.14
CA ILE A 95 -11.59 5.41 16.79
C ILE A 95 -11.36 4.64 18.08
N ASP A 96 -12.37 4.54 18.95
CA ASP A 96 -12.29 3.84 20.25
C ASP A 96 -11.99 2.33 20.09
N SER A 97 -12.36 1.76 18.96
CA SER A 97 -12.02 0.38 18.59
C SER A 97 -10.60 0.22 18.03
N ASN A 98 -9.78 1.28 17.97
CA ASN A 98 -8.50 1.29 17.25
C ASN A 98 -8.60 0.83 15.77
N GLY A 99 -9.74 1.14 15.12
CA GLY A 99 -9.99 0.76 13.73
C GLY A 99 -10.34 -0.72 13.51
N GLU A 100 -10.70 -1.45 14.56
CA GLU A 100 -11.13 -2.86 14.46
C GLU A 100 -12.55 -3.00 13.89
N LEU A 101 -13.42 -2.01 14.11
CA LEU A 101 -14.75 -2.01 13.52
C LEU A 101 -14.68 -1.79 11.99
N PRO A 102 -15.58 -2.41 11.21
CA PRO A 102 -15.66 -2.16 9.77
C PRO A 102 -16.03 -0.70 9.49
N PHE A 103 -15.58 -0.18 8.36
CA PHE A 103 -16.05 1.12 7.87
C PHE A 103 -17.52 1.01 7.47
N PRO A 104 -18.39 1.96 7.89
CA PRO A 104 -19.80 1.96 7.44
C PRO A 104 -19.85 1.99 5.91
N GLU A 105 -20.62 1.09 5.29
CA GLU A 105 -20.70 0.88 3.84
C GLU A 105 -19.34 0.64 3.15
N GLY A 106 -18.32 0.21 3.91
CA GLY A 106 -16.96 -0.07 3.42
C GLY A 106 -16.47 -1.46 3.77
N GLU A 107 -15.15 -1.66 3.67
CA GLU A 107 -14.52 -2.91 4.07
C GLU A 107 -14.27 -2.97 5.57
N SER A 108 -14.25 -4.16 6.14
CA SER A 108 -13.59 -4.39 7.42
C SER A 108 -12.07 -4.44 7.21
N ARG A 109 -11.31 -4.16 8.28
CA ARG A 109 -9.85 -4.31 8.28
C ARG A 109 -9.44 -5.71 7.81
N GLU A 110 -10.13 -6.74 8.31
CA GLU A 110 -9.83 -8.14 7.96
C GLU A 110 -10.12 -8.43 6.47
N ALA A 111 -11.26 -7.97 5.93
CA ALA A 111 -11.59 -8.17 4.52
C ALA A 111 -10.57 -7.51 3.59
N CYS A 112 -10.17 -6.26 3.92
CA CYS A 112 -9.12 -5.54 3.19
C CYS A 112 -7.78 -6.30 3.27
N ARG A 113 -7.38 -6.73 4.47
CA ARG A 113 -6.16 -7.51 4.70
C ARG A 113 -6.16 -8.79 3.86
N GLU A 114 -7.19 -9.63 3.96
CA GLU A 114 -7.29 -10.85 3.16
C GLU A 114 -7.20 -10.61 1.66
N ARG A 115 -7.86 -9.56 1.16
CA ARG A 115 -7.78 -9.16 -0.24
C ARG A 115 -6.34 -8.81 -0.63
N ASN A 116 -5.65 -7.99 0.17
CA ASN A 116 -4.25 -7.62 -0.09
C ASN A 116 -3.32 -8.84 -0.07
N LEU A 117 -3.52 -9.79 0.86
CA LEU A 117 -2.74 -11.02 0.92
C LEU A 117 -2.94 -11.88 -0.34
N ARG A 118 -4.19 -12.03 -0.81
CA ARG A 118 -4.47 -12.69 -2.10
C ARG A 118 -3.77 -11.99 -3.27
N GLY A 119 -3.77 -10.65 -3.28
CA GLY A 119 -3.05 -9.87 -4.29
C GLY A 119 -1.54 -10.13 -4.27
N PHE A 120 -0.95 -10.18 -3.09
CA PHE A 120 0.48 -10.50 -2.95
C PHE A 120 0.80 -11.94 -3.36
N GLN A 121 -0.06 -12.91 -3.07
CA GLN A 121 0.11 -14.28 -3.56
C GLN A 121 0.10 -14.35 -5.10
N LYS A 122 -0.75 -13.54 -5.77
CA LYS A 122 -0.70 -13.43 -7.25
C LYS A 122 0.66 -12.90 -7.72
N VAL A 123 1.20 -11.86 -7.07
CA VAL A 123 2.55 -11.34 -7.37
C VAL A 123 3.59 -12.45 -7.25
N LEU A 124 3.60 -13.18 -6.14
CA LEU A 124 4.55 -14.28 -5.90
C LEU A 124 4.42 -15.39 -6.95
N ASN A 125 3.20 -15.75 -7.33
CA ASN A 125 2.95 -16.76 -8.36
C ASN A 125 3.49 -16.32 -9.73
N ILE A 126 3.27 -15.08 -10.14
CA ILE A 126 3.81 -14.52 -11.38
C ILE A 126 5.34 -14.54 -11.32
N CYS A 127 5.94 -14.08 -10.22
CA CYS A 127 7.40 -14.07 -10.05
C CYS A 127 7.98 -15.49 -10.14
N ARG A 128 7.31 -16.48 -9.53
CA ARG A 128 7.74 -17.89 -9.58
C ARG A 128 7.65 -18.45 -10.99
N GLN A 129 6.53 -18.25 -11.69
CA GLN A 129 6.29 -18.76 -13.05
C GLN A 129 7.31 -18.23 -14.06
N HIS A 130 7.75 -16.98 -13.88
CA HIS A 130 8.70 -16.33 -14.78
C HIS A 130 10.14 -16.25 -14.23
N SER A 131 10.42 -16.95 -13.13
CA SER A 131 11.74 -16.98 -12.46
C SER A 131 12.28 -15.58 -12.11
N VAL A 132 11.38 -14.62 -11.82
CA VAL A 132 11.70 -13.23 -11.45
C VAL A 132 12.43 -13.21 -10.11
N LYS A 133 13.57 -12.52 -10.05
CA LYS A 133 14.42 -12.42 -8.84
C LYS A 133 14.20 -11.11 -8.07
N SER A 134 13.67 -10.10 -8.73
CA SER A 134 13.41 -8.80 -8.13
C SER A 134 12.15 -8.17 -8.69
N ALA A 135 11.32 -7.61 -7.81
CA ALA A 135 10.08 -6.95 -8.19
C ALA A 135 9.90 -5.65 -7.39
N VAL A 136 9.29 -4.67 -8.04
CA VAL A 136 8.81 -3.44 -7.39
C VAL A 136 7.29 -3.52 -7.30
N LEU A 137 6.73 -3.11 -6.16
CA LEU A 137 5.30 -2.93 -5.96
C LEU A 137 5.04 -1.46 -5.63
N VAL A 138 4.22 -0.77 -6.43
CA VAL A 138 3.74 0.58 -6.10
C VAL A 138 2.28 0.47 -5.66
N ILE A 139 2.07 0.66 -4.37
CA ILE A 139 0.84 0.34 -3.66
C ILE A 139 0.47 1.41 -2.61
N HIS A 140 -0.31 1.10 -1.61
CA HIS A 140 -0.86 2.03 -0.63
C HIS A 140 -0.30 1.81 0.77
N GLY A 141 -0.53 2.80 1.65
CA GLY A 141 -0.08 2.73 3.04
C GLY A 141 -0.70 1.55 3.79
N GLY A 142 -2.03 1.38 3.70
CA GLY A 142 -2.74 0.27 4.33
C GLY A 142 -2.30 -1.08 3.79
N THR A 143 -2.14 -1.18 2.46
CA THR A 143 -1.65 -2.41 1.82
C THR A 143 -0.24 -2.79 2.30
N ILE A 144 0.70 -1.82 2.40
CA ILE A 144 2.05 -2.07 2.93
C ILE A 144 1.96 -2.56 4.38
N MET A 145 1.19 -1.87 5.23
CA MET A 145 1.04 -2.25 6.64
C MET A 145 0.47 -3.66 6.79
N ASN A 146 -0.54 -4.05 5.99
CA ASN A 146 -1.10 -5.41 5.98
C ASN A 146 -0.06 -6.48 5.61
N LEU A 147 0.74 -6.23 4.56
CA LEU A 147 1.76 -7.17 4.11
C LEU A 147 2.91 -7.28 5.11
N MET A 148 3.34 -6.16 5.69
CA MET A 148 4.42 -6.15 6.69
C MET A 148 3.98 -6.83 7.99
N GLU A 149 2.79 -6.55 8.50
CA GLU A 149 2.25 -7.21 9.70
C GLU A 149 2.16 -8.73 9.53
N GLN A 150 1.79 -9.19 8.32
CA GLN A 150 1.65 -10.61 8.01
C GLN A 150 2.98 -11.34 7.85
N TYR A 151 3.92 -10.74 7.09
CA TYR A 151 5.07 -11.47 6.58
C TYR A 151 6.41 -11.07 7.21
N ALA A 152 6.51 -9.94 7.92
CA ALA A 152 7.78 -9.53 8.52
C ALA A 152 8.24 -10.53 9.58
N ASP A 153 9.55 -10.84 9.60
CA ASP A 153 10.18 -11.63 10.64
C ASP A 153 10.28 -10.86 11.97
N GLU A 154 10.28 -9.54 11.90
CA GLU A 154 10.14 -8.65 13.06
C GLU A 154 8.68 -8.53 13.50
N LYS A 155 8.41 -8.65 14.80
CA LYS A 155 7.06 -8.44 15.34
C LYS A 155 6.84 -6.96 15.69
N ARG A 156 6.04 -6.29 14.88
CA ARG A 156 5.55 -4.93 15.11
C ARG A 156 4.06 -4.88 14.89
N SER A 157 3.37 -3.94 15.56
CA SER A 157 1.95 -3.70 15.32
C SER A 157 1.72 -3.06 13.94
N PHE A 158 0.51 -3.19 13.41
CA PHE A 158 0.11 -2.67 12.10
C PHE A 158 0.57 -1.23 11.85
N TYR A 159 0.30 -0.31 12.77
CA TYR A 159 0.63 1.12 12.58
C TYR A 159 2.12 1.44 12.65
N GLU A 160 2.93 0.59 13.25
CA GLU A 160 4.39 0.78 13.30
C GLU A 160 5.06 0.58 11.92
N TRP A 161 4.35 -0.06 10.99
CA TRP A 161 4.78 -0.22 9.60
C TRP A 161 4.42 0.96 8.68
N HIS A 162 3.87 2.03 9.24
CA HIS A 162 3.49 3.21 8.48
C HIS A 162 4.69 3.85 7.76
N VAL A 163 4.47 4.23 6.50
CA VAL A 163 5.43 4.99 5.67
C VAL A 163 4.76 6.23 5.08
N ARG A 164 5.55 7.27 4.82
CA ARG A 164 5.09 8.48 4.13
C ARG A 164 4.90 8.21 2.65
N ASN A 165 4.18 9.12 1.95
CA ASN A 165 4.04 9.06 0.51
C ASN A 165 5.42 9.07 -0.18
N GLY A 166 5.62 8.21 -1.15
CA GLY A 166 6.90 7.98 -1.83
C GLY A 166 7.85 7.05 -1.09
N GLU A 167 7.73 6.87 0.25
CA GLU A 167 8.55 5.94 1.02
C GLU A 167 8.04 4.48 0.91
N GLY A 168 8.81 3.55 1.44
CA GLY A 168 8.41 2.14 1.47
C GLY A 168 9.39 1.24 2.18
N TYR A 169 9.37 -0.04 1.82
CA TYR A 169 10.27 -1.05 2.34
C TYR A 169 10.91 -1.86 1.22
N ARG A 170 12.20 -2.13 1.37
CA ARG A 170 12.92 -3.17 0.67
C ARG A 170 13.00 -4.38 1.59
N VAL A 171 12.62 -5.55 1.07
CA VAL A 171 12.62 -6.80 1.82
C VAL A 171 13.19 -7.92 0.96
N ARG A 172 13.75 -8.93 1.57
CA ARG A 172 14.03 -10.20 0.95
C ARG A 172 12.87 -11.15 1.27
N VAL A 173 12.24 -11.71 0.25
CA VAL A 173 11.18 -12.70 0.40
C VAL A 173 11.82 -14.08 0.42
N SER A 174 11.65 -14.81 1.50
CA SER A 174 12.12 -16.19 1.67
C SER A 174 10.92 -17.11 1.81
N ALA A 175 10.92 -18.24 1.11
CA ALA A 175 9.96 -19.31 1.37
C ALA A 175 10.34 -19.96 2.71
N MET A 176 9.34 -20.28 3.53
CA MET A 176 9.51 -21.13 4.70
C MET A 176 9.46 -22.61 4.26
N ASP A 177 9.63 -23.54 5.20
CA ASP A 177 9.72 -25.00 4.90
C ASP A 177 8.49 -25.59 4.20
N THR A 178 7.39 -24.85 4.18
CA THR A 178 6.20 -25.19 3.39
C THR A 178 6.07 -24.22 2.21
N GLU A 179 5.79 -24.71 1.01
CA GLU A 179 5.67 -23.90 -0.22
C GLU A 179 4.59 -22.79 -0.15
N ALA A 180 3.77 -22.76 0.90
CA ALA A 180 2.68 -21.81 1.11
C ALA A 180 3.03 -20.67 2.07
N GLU A 181 4.14 -20.76 2.80
CA GLU A 181 4.51 -19.77 3.80
C GLU A 181 5.72 -18.96 3.36
N TYR A 182 5.64 -17.63 3.52
CA TYR A 182 6.69 -16.68 3.19
C TYR A 182 7.02 -15.81 4.39
N THR A 183 8.24 -15.35 4.45
CA THR A 183 8.67 -14.35 5.42
C THR A 183 9.46 -13.25 4.73
N PHE A 184 9.33 -12.02 5.24
CA PHE A 184 10.13 -10.87 4.85
C PHE A 184 11.31 -10.74 5.78
N GLN A 185 12.51 -10.79 5.21
CA GLN A 185 13.79 -10.67 5.90
C GLN A 185 14.57 -9.48 5.34
N ASP A 186 15.66 -9.10 6.02
CA ASP A 186 16.53 -7.99 5.61
C ASP A 186 15.73 -6.70 5.38
N ILE A 187 14.77 -6.42 6.27
CA ILE A 187 13.84 -5.31 6.15
C ILE A 187 14.57 -3.98 6.27
N GLN A 188 14.51 -3.17 5.22
CA GLN A 188 15.11 -1.85 5.16
C GLN A 188 14.07 -0.82 4.74
N LYS A 189 13.94 0.27 5.51
CA LYS A 189 13.11 1.39 5.06
C LYS A 189 13.75 2.00 3.82
N ALA A 190 12.95 2.24 2.80
CA ALA A 190 13.35 2.81 1.52
C ALA A 190 12.60 4.14 1.31
N GLY A 191 13.29 5.15 0.80
CA GLY A 191 12.71 6.48 0.66
C GLY A 191 13.74 7.52 0.28
N ALA A 192 13.48 8.76 0.67
CA ALA A 192 14.33 9.90 0.33
C ALA A 192 15.81 9.66 0.66
N LEU A 193 16.66 10.20 -0.22
CA LEU A 193 18.11 10.25 -0.08
C LEU A 193 18.50 11.02 1.17
#